data_b65d384b6ce311a765c4549160623cc7
#
_entry.id   b65d384b6ce311a765c4549160623cc7
#
_cell.length_a   1.000
_cell.length_b   1.000
_cell.length_c   1.000
_cell.angle_alpha   90.00
_cell.angle_beta   90.00
_cell.angle_gamma   90.00
#
_symmetry.space_group_name_H-M   'P 1'
#
loop_
_entity.id
_entity.type
_entity.pdbx_description
1 polymer ?
#
loop_
_entity_poly.entity_id
_entity_poly.type
_entity_poly.pdbx_seq_one_letter_code
_entity_poly.pdbx_strand_id
1 'polypeptide(L)'
;TTEDNMLVGWWDNFPDANIGIACGKRSGIVVLDIDAGHGGYDSLTALLDKYGPLPQTPVSKTGSGGEHIFFKHPGIEIRNSASKLGKGLDIRGDGGYVVAPPSLHPNGNTYEWVVRPSQVELSDMPEWMIELLKETRPEAKETGGTAQQEVIEGGRNDYLTKMAGAMRRKSFSEDAIFAALQIHNREKC
;
A
#
# COMPACT_ATOMS: atom_id res chain seq x y z
N THR A 1 -2.32 -10.08 12.84
CA THR A 1 -1.86 -10.89 13.99
C THR A 1 -0.77 -11.87 13.55
N THR A 2 0.02 -12.32 14.48
CA THR A 2 0.98 -13.43 14.36
C THR A 2 0.67 -14.55 15.37
N GLU A 3 -0.50 -14.47 16.01
CA GLU A 3 -0.97 -15.47 16.98
C GLU A 3 -1.53 -16.68 16.25
N ASP A 4 -0.90 -17.83 16.39
CA ASP A 4 -1.24 -19.07 15.68
C ASP A 4 -2.69 -19.47 15.82
N ASN A 5 -3.24 -19.43 17.03
CA ASN A 5 -4.64 -19.78 17.29
C ASN A 5 -5.64 -18.87 16.57
N MET A 6 -5.30 -17.58 16.44
CA MET A 6 -6.13 -16.63 15.69
C MET A 6 -6.04 -16.89 14.19
N LEU A 7 -4.86 -17.21 13.69
CA LEU A 7 -4.64 -17.54 12.28
C LEU A 7 -5.42 -18.81 11.89
N VAL A 8 -5.33 -19.87 12.70
CA VAL A 8 -6.11 -21.11 12.50
C VAL A 8 -7.60 -20.79 12.48
N GLY A 9 -8.11 -20.07 13.48
CA GLY A 9 -9.52 -19.70 13.54
C GLY A 9 -9.99 -18.85 12.36
N TRP A 10 -9.13 -18.01 11.79
CA TRP A 10 -9.47 -17.26 10.57
C TRP A 10 -9.57 -18.17 9.36
N TRP A 11 -8.63 -19.11 9.17
CA TRP A 11 -8.68 -20.06 8.05
C TRP A 11 -9.84 -21.05 8.16
N ASP A 12 -10.21 -21.46 9.37
CA ASP A 12 -11.39 -22.30 9.59
C ASP A 12 -12.69 -21.60 9.17
N ASN A 13 -12.79 -20.29 9.43
CA ASN A 13 -13.98 -19.51 9.09
C ASN A 13 -13.96 -18.92 7.66
N PHE A 14 -12.79 -18.64 7.12
CA PHE A 14 -12.60 -17.97 5.82
C PHE A 14 -11.48 -18.64 5.01
N PRO A 15 -11.66 -19.90 4.57
CA PRO A 15 -10.60 -20.68 3.90
C PRO A 15 -10.16 -20.06 2.56
N ASP A 16 -11.03 -19.33 1.89
CA ASP A 16 -10.76 -18.68 0.60
C ASP A 16 -10.33 -17.20 0.73
N ALA A 17 -10.09 -16.73 1.94
CA ALA A 17 -9.70 -15.34 2.15
C ALA A 17 -8.30 -15.03 1.61
N ASN A 18 -8.13 -13.86 1.03
CA ASN A 18 -6.83 -13.34 0.66
C ASN A 18 -6.03 -12.88 1.89
N ILE A 19 -4.70 -12.95 1.78
CA ILE A 19 -3.77 -12.55 2.85
C ILE A 19 -3.39 -11.09 2.66
N GLY A 20 -3.57 -10.29 3.70
CA GLY A 20 -3.05 -8.92 3.77
C GLY A 20 -1.88 -8.83 4.74
N ILE A 21 -0.74 -8.28 4.29
CA ILE A 21 0.39 -7.93 5.17
C ILE A 21 0.29 -6.45 5.49
N ALA A 22 0.08 -6.12 6.77
CA ALA A 22 0.11 -4.74 7.23
C ALA A 22 1.51 -4.15 7.09
N CYS A 23 1.60 -2.91 6.60
CA CYS A 23 2.84 -2.17 6.48
C CYS A 23 2.96 -1.10 7.58
N GLY A 24 4.18 -0.59 7.76
CA GLY A 24 4.49 0.49 8.67
C GLY A 24 5.27 0.07 9.90
N LYS A 25 5.46 1.02 10.82
CA LYS A 25 6.30 0.87 12.00
C LYS A 25 5.92 -0.33 12.89
N ARG A 26 4.62 -0.64 13.00
CA ARG A 26 4.15 -1.73 13.85
C ARG A 26 4.54 -3.11 13.33
N SER A 27 4.51 -3.31 12.02
CA SER A 27 4.92 -4.57 11.36
C SER A 27 6.41 -4.62 11.05
N GLY A 28 7.09 -3.47 11.08
CA GLY A 28 8.49 -3.35 10.68
C GLY A 28 8.71 -3.45 9.17
N ILE A 29 7.67 -3.29 8.35
CA ILE A 29 7.71 -3.53 6.90
C ILE A 29 7.28 -2.27 6.14
N VAL A 30 8.02 -1.94 5.09
CA VAL A 30 7.63 -1.00 4.03
C VAL A 30 7.71 -1.73 2.69
N VAL A 31 6.79 -1.45 1.79
CA VAL A 31 6.75 -2.10 0.48
C VAL A 31 6.79 -1.04 -0.63
N LEU A 32 7.65 -1.27 -1.60
CA LEU A 32 7.59 -0.64 -2.92
C LEU A 32 6.69 -1.50 -3.80
N ASP A 33 5.56 -0.93 -4.20
CA ASP A 33 4.54 -1.54 -5.05
C ASP A 33 4.72 -1.01 -6.47
N ILE A 34 5.07 -1.89 -7.40
CA ILE A 34 5.36 -1.59 -8.81
C ILE A 34 4.14 -1.96 -9.63
N ASP A 35 3.49 -0.97 -10.20
CA ASP A 35 2.35 -1.18 -11.10
C ASP A 35 2.83 -1.28 -12.56
N ALA A 36 2.81 -2.49 -13.09
CA ALA A 36 3.23 -2.76 -14.47
C ALA A 36 2.35 -2.02 -15.50
N GLY A 37 1.03 -1.91 -15.23
CA GLY A 37 0.07 -1.27 -16.12
C GLY A 37 0.23 0.25 -16.21
N HIS A 38 0.92 0.86 -15.25
CA HIS A 38 1.10 2.30 -15.17
C HIS A 38 2.56 2.77 -15.32
N GLY A 39 3.42 1.97 -15.99
CA GLY A 39 4.81 2.35 -16.28
C GLY A 39 5.77 2.25 -15.08
N GLY A 40 5.42 1.42 -14.09
CA GLY A 40 6.22 1.26 -12.87
C GLY A 40 7.62 0.73 -13.14
N TYR A 41 7.78 -0.21 -14.07
CA TYR A 41 9.10 -0.75 -14.43
C TYR A 41 10.01 0.27 -15.12
N ASP A 42 9.46 1.13 -15.99
CA ASP A 42 10.24 2.19 -16.63
C ASP A 42 10.75 3.20 -15.59
N SER A 43 9.86 3.58 -14.65
CA SER A 43 10.21 4.46 -13.54
C SER A 43 11.26 3.84 -12.62
N LEU A 44 11.13 2.55 -12.32
CA LEU A 44 12.11 1.83 -11.50
C LEU A 44 13.45 1.77 -12.20
N THR A 45 13.49 1.42 -13.50
CA THR A 45 14.72 1.37 -14.30
C THR A 45 15.46 2.70 -14.24
N ALA A 46 14.76 3.81 -14.46
CA ALA A 46 15.36 5.15 -14.39
C ALA A 46 15.95 5.48 -13.00
N LEU A 47 15.33 5.00 -11.93
CA LEU A 47 15.87 5.17 -10.58
C LEU A 47 17.10 4.28 -10.35
N LEU A 48 17.10 3.04 -10.83
CA LEU A 48 18.23 2.12 -10.70
C LEU A 48 19.45 2.61 -11.50
N ASP A 49 19.24 3.17 -12.68
CA ASP A 49 20.30 3.79 -13.48
C ASP A 49 20.95 4.99 -12.78
N LYS A 50 20.15 5.73 -12.00
CA LYS A 50 20.62 6.92 -11.29
C LYS A 50 21.26 6.61 -9.93
N TYR A 51 20.69 5.69 -9.18
CA TYR A 51 21.02 5.46 -7.77
C TYR A 51 21.67 4.10 -7.50
N GLY A 52 21.75 3.22 -8.52
CA GLY A 52 22.25 1.87 -8.39
C GLY A 52 21.18 0.82 -8.04
N PRO A 53 21.58 -0.46 -8.00
CA PRO A 53 20.67 -1.59 -7.80
C PRO A 53 20.04 -1.60 -6.40
N LEU A 54 18.84 -2.20 -6.32
CA LEU A 54 18.23 -2.49 -5.02
C LEU A 54 18.98 -3.63 -4.30
N PRO A 55 18.98 -3.62 -2.97
CA PRO A 55 19.51 -4.74 -2.19
C PRO A 55 18.65 -5.98 -2.40
N GLN A 56 19.25 -7.16 -2.19
CA GLN A 56 18.52 -8.40 -2.23
C GLN A 56 17.56 -8.49 -1.03
N THR A 57 16.27 -8.63 -1.29
CA THR A 57 15.19 -8.61 -0.31
C THR A 57 14.03 -9.48 -0.80
N PRO A 58 13.04 -9.87 0.01
CA PRO A 58 11.87 -10.57 -0.46
C PRO A 58 11.09 -9.79 -1.51
N VAL A 59 10.63 -10.51 -2.54
CA VAL A 59 9.85 -9.96 -3.67
C VAL A 59 8.69 -10.88 -3.97
N SER A 60 7.52 -10.32 -4.18
CA SER A 60 6.38 -11.07 -4.73
C SER A 60 5.88 -10.44 -6.02
N LYS A 61 5.44 -11.27 -6.95
CA LYS A 61 4.72 -10.87 -8.16
C LYS A 61 3.26 -10.69 -7.82
N THR A 62 2.65 -9.61 -8.34
CA THR A 62 1.21 -9.36 -8.20
C THR A 62 0.43 -10.06 -9.32
N GLY A 63 -0.86 -10.33 -9.08
CA GLY A 63 -1.72 -10.91 -10.11
C GLY A 63 -1.92 -10.01 -11.34
N SER A 64 -1.69 -8.70 -11.21
CA SER A 64 -1.72 -7.74 -12.32
C SER A 64 -0.42 -7.66 -13.13
N GLY A 65 0.62 -8.42 -12.74
CA GLY A 65 1.92 -8.47 -13.43
C GLY A 65 2.97 -7.50 -12.91
N GLY A 66 2.65 -6.75 -11.86
CA GLY A 66 3.59 -5.92 -11.11
C GLY A 66 4.32 -6.70 -10.02
N GLU A 67 5.01 -6.00 -9.14
CA GLU A 67 5.78 -6.59 -8.03
C GLU A 67 5.64 -5.79 -6.75
N HIS A 68 5.71 -6.50 -5.62
CA HIS A 68 5.92 -5.93 -4.29
C HIS A 68 7.34 -6.24 -3.83
N ILE A 69 8.14 -5.23 -3.57
CA ILE A 69 9.49 -5.35 -3.01
C ILE A 69 9.44 -4.93 -1.54
N PHE A 70 9.82 -5.84 -0.65
CA PHE A 70 9.67 -5.68 0.79
C PHE A 70 10.96 -5.18 1.43
N PHE A 71 10.89 -4.15 2.28
CA PHE A 71 12.02 -3.60 3.02
C PHE A 71 11.72 -3.52 4.52
N LYS A 72 12.77 -3.48 5.34
CA LYS A 72 12.64 -3.08 6.74
C LYS A 72 12.14 -1.64 6.84
N HIS A 73 11.23 -1.42 7.76
CA HIS A 73 10.78 -0.07 8.07
C HIS A 73 11.90 0.74 8.72
N PRO A 74 12.27 1.92 8.19
CA PRO A 74 13.47 2.66 8.60
C PRO A 74 13.36 3.35 9.97
N GLY A 75 12.29 3.11 10.72
CA GLY A 75 12.07 3.68 12.06
C GLY A 75 11.54 5.11 12.07
N ILE A 76 11.51 5.80 10.94
CA ILE A 76 10.91 7.13 10.74
C ILE A 76 9.53 7.00 10.12
N GLU A 77 8.70 8.05 10.14
CA GLU A 77 7.39 8.04 9.49
C GLU A 77 7.53 7.87 7.98
N ILE A 78 7.00 6.76 7.45
CA ILE A 78 6.88 6.50 6.01
C ILE A 78 5.40 6.36 5.68
N ARG A 79 4.83 7.36 5.03
CA ARG A 79 3.41 7.37 4.65
C ARG A 79 3.19 6.61 3.34
N ASN A 80 1.97 6.10 3.17
CA ASN A 80 1.52 5.63 1.86
C ASN A 80 1.61 6.76 0.85
N SER A 81 2.10 6.46 -0.33
CA SER A 81 2.13 7.42 -1.42
C SER A 81 1.87 6.72 -2.76
N ALA A 82 1.22 7.42 -3.67
CA ALA A 82 1.02 6.97 -5.04
C ALA A 82 1.95 7.76 -5.96
N SER A 83 2.71 7.05 -6.78
CA SER A 83 3.59 7.60 -7.83
C SER A 83 4.59 8.67 -7.38
N LYS A 84 4.94 8.70 -6.09
CA LYS A 84 5.84 9.71 -5.53
C LYS A 84 7.29 9.51 -5.96
N LEU A 85 7.72 8.27 -6.13
CA LEU A 85 9.05 7.91 -6.62
C LEU A 85 9.13 7.89 -8.16
N GLY A 86 7.98 7.85 -8.82
CA GLY A 86 7.83 7.77 -10.26
C GLY A 86 6.47 7.19 -10.62
N LYS A 87 6.04 7.37 -11.85
CA LYS A 87 4.76 6.85 -12.33
C LYS A 87 4.68 5.34 -12.12
N GLY A 88 3.61 4.87 -11.49
CA GLY A 88 3.43 3.44 -11.19
C GLY A 88 4.33 2.88 -10.09
N LEU A 89 4.97 3.74 -9.27
CA LEU A 89 5.74 3.34 -8.09
C LEU A 89 5.06 3.88 -6.83
N ASP A 90 4.41 3.00 -6.10
CA ASP A 90 3.69 3.33 -4.87
C ASP A 90 4.47 2.85 -3.63
N ILE A 91 4.39 3.60 -2.56
CA ILE A 91 4.89 3.18 -1.25
C ILE A 91 3.72 2.79 -0.36
N ARG A 92 3.81 1.59 0.20
CA ARG A 92 2.93 1.12 1.27
C ARG A 92 3.70 1.14 2.59
N GLY A 93 3.44 2.16 3.37
CA GLY A 93 4.09 2.44 4.65
C GLY A 93 3.10 2.42 5.81
N ASP A 94 3.21 3.40 6.72
CA ASP A 94 2.41 3.47 7.93
C ASP A 94 0.91 3.51 7.65
N GLY A 95 0.18 2.52 8.20
CA GLY A 95 -1.26 2.35 8.02
C GLY A 95 -1.66 1.74 6.67
N GLY A 96 -0.70 1.36 5.82
CA GLY A 96 -0.93 0.63 4.58
C GLY A 96 -0.95 -0.88 4.75
N TYR A 97 -1.26 -1.56 3.67
CA TYR A 97 -1.14 -3.01 3.55
C TYR A 97 -0.91 -3.40 2.09
N VAL A 98 -0.41 -4.59 1.86
CA VAL A 98 -0.32 -5.23 0.55
C VAL A 98 -0.97 -6.60 0.59
N VAL A 99 -1.47 -7.05 -0.56
CA VAL A 99 -1.93 -8.43 -0.73
C VAL A 99 -0.70 -9.32 -0.95
N ALA A 100 -0.65 -10.44 -0.25
CA ALA A 100 0.49 -11.35 -0.26
C ALA A 100 0.15 -12.72 -0.88
N PRO A 101 1.15 -13.44 -1.41
CA PRO A 101 0.99 -14.81 -1.85
C PRO A 101 0.50 -15.73 -0.72
N PRO A 102 -0.35 -16.73 -1.04
CA PRO A 102 -0.82 -17.17 -2.35
C PRO A 102 -2.19 -16.59 -2.76
N SER A 103 -2.49 -15.37 -2.40
CA SER A 103 -3.78 -14.71 -2.66
C SER A 103 -4.17 -14.70 -4.14
N LEU A 104 -5.48 -14.68 -4.40
CA LEU A 104 -6.06 -14.61 -5.72
C LEU A 104 -6.39 -13.16 -6.09
N HIS A 105 -5.93 -12.71 -7.25
CA HIS A 105 -6.28 -11.41 -7.80
C HIS A 105 -7.61 -11.50 -8.57
N PRO A 106 -8.44 -10.41 -8.65
CA PRO A 106 -9.72 -10.42 -9.35
C PRO A 106 -9.67 -10.83 -10.83
N ASN A 107 -8.52 -10.74 -11.50
CA ASN A 107 -8.34 -11.21 -12.87
C ASN A 107 -8.10 -12.73 -13.00
N GLY A 108 -8.12 -13.47 -11.89
CA GLY A 108 -7.90 -14.91 -11.85
C GLY A 108 -6.44 -15.35 -11.67
N ASN A 109 -5.48 -14.44 -11.70
CA ASN A 109 -4.07 -14.76 -11.42
C ASN A 109 -3.80 -14.78 -9.91
N THR A 110 -2.76 -15.52 -9.50
CA THR A 110 -2.31 -15.56 -8.11
C THR A 110 -1.15 -14.60 -7.86
N TYR A 111 -1.03 -14.16 -6.61
CA TYR A 111 0.20 -13.55 -6.11
C TYR A 111 1.22 -14.66 -5.83
N GLU A 112 2.46 -14.47 -6.23
CA GLU A 112 3.51 -15.50 -6.12
C GLU A 112 4.81 -14.90 -5.56
N TRP A 113 5.51 -15.66 -4.69
CA TRP A 113 6.85 -15.27 -4.24
C TRP A 113 7.87 -15.49 -5.36
N VAL A 114 8.56 -14.43 -5.76
CA VAL A 114 9.76 -14.48 -6.61
C VAL A 114 10.99 -14.77 -5.75
N VAL A 115 11.11 -14.05 -4.62
CA VAL A 115 12.11 -14.27 -3.57
C VAL A 115 11.36 -14.40 -2.25
N ARG A 116 11.44 -15.56 -1.61
CA ARG A 116 10.69 -15.85 -0.38
C ARG A 116 11.35 -15.24 0.85
N PRO A 117 10.57 -14.80 1.85
CA PRO A 117 11.10 -14.38 3.15
C PRO A 117 11.91 -15.47 3.90
N SER A 118 11.69 -16.75 3.57
CA SER A 118 12.48 -17.85 4.11
C SER A 118 13.84 -18.04 3.44
N GLN A 119 14.09 -17.39 2.31
CA GLN A 119 15.34 -17.47 1.55
C GLN A 119 16.25 -16.28 1.78
N VAL A 120 15.64 -15.10 1.99
CA VAL A 120 16.35 -13.83 2.15
C VAL A 120 15.64 -13.01 3.22
N GLU A 121 16.40 -12.43 4.13
CA GLU A 121 15.87 -11.49 5.12
C GLU A 121 15.47 -10.17 4.47
N LEU A 122 14.57 -9.43 5.14
CA LEU A 122 14.28 -8.05 4.75
C LEU A 122 15.55 -7.22 4.79
N SER A 123 15.87 -6.55 3.70
CA SER A 123 16.94 -5.55 3.65
C SER A 123 16.44 -4.19 4.12
N ASP A 124 17.38 -3.36 4.54
CA ASP A 124 17.08 -1.96 4.83
C ASP A 124 16.61 -1.24 3.55
N MET A 125 15.66 -0.33 3.70
CA MET A 125 15.22 0.52 2.60
C MET A 125 16.37 1.40 2.13
N PRO A 126 16.69 1.49 0.81
CA PRO A 126 17.77 2.33 0.30
C PRO A 126 17.65 3.79 0.76
N GLU A 127 18.77 4.38 1.17
CA GLU A 127 18.79 5.74 1.72
C GLU A 127 18.28 6.77 0.70
N TRP A 128 18.67 6.65 -0.57
CA TRP A 128 18.18 7.51 -1.63
C TRP A 128 16.64 7.48 -1.77
N MET A 129 16.03 6.31 -1.54
CA MET A 129 14.57 6.17 -1.59
C MET A 129 13.91 6.91 -0.42
N ILE A 130 14.51 6.80 0.77
CA ILE A 130 14.07 7.52 1.98
C ILE A 130 14.18 9.03 1.75
N GLU A 131 15.27 9.51 1.15
CA GLU A 131 15.49 10.93 0.86
C GLU A 131 14.44 11.47 -0.13
N LEU A 132 14.21 10.78 -1.24
CA LEU A 132 13.17 11.16 -2.20
C LEU A 132 11.77 11.20 -1.56
N LEU A 133 11.49 10.31 -0.61
CA LEU A 133 10.23 10.33 0.12
C LEU A 133 10.11 11.50 1.09
N LYS A 134 11.23 12.03 1.60
CA LYS A 134 11.27 13.22 2.46
C LYS A 134 11.15 14.52 1.66
N GLU A 135 11.87 14.65 0.54
CA GLU A 135 11.99 15.89 -0.25
C GLU A 135 10.65 16.39 -0.81
N THR A 136 9.69 15.51 -1.02
CA THR A 136 8.38 15.89 -1.55
C THR A 136 7.32 16.18 -0.48
N ARG A 137 7.71 16.81 0.64
CA ARG A 137 6.75 17.38 1.58
C ARG A 137 6.38 18.82 1.12
N PRO A 138 5.25 19.05 0.42
CA PRO A 138 4.69 20.37 0.37
C PRO A 138 4.29 20.72 1.80
N GLU A 139 4.71 21.88 2.29
CA GLU A 139 4.12 22.43 3.49
C GLU A 139 2.60 22.33 3.38
N ALA A 140 1.98 21.72 4.37
CA ALA A 140 0.52 21.61 4.43
C ALA A 140 -0.05 23.03 4.42
N LYS A 141 -0.48 23.52 3.26
CA LYS A 141 -1.44 24.58 3.19
C LYS A 141 -2.73 24.01 3.77
N GLU A 142 -3.06 24.44 4.97
CA GLU A 142 -4.40 24.31 5.52
C GLU A 142 -5.37 25.00 4.56
N THR A 143 -5.87 24.25 3.59
CA THR A 143 -7.03 24.67 2.83
C THR A 143 -8.25 24.03 3.47
N GLY A 144 -8.85 24.73 4.42
CA GLY A 144 -10.26 24.58 4.69
C GLY A 144 -11.02 24.94 3.40
N GLY A 145 -11.47 23.92 2.70
CA GLY A 145 -12.24 24.07 1.48
C GLY A 145 -13.19 22.91 1.33
N THR A 146 -14.46 23.13 1.63
CA THR A 146 -15.58 22.33 1.14
C THR A 146 -15.66 22.53 -0.38
N ALA A 147 -14.93 21.74 -1.14
CA ALA A 147 -15.09 21.66 -2.58
C ALA A 147 -15.75 20.33 -2.93
N GLN A 148 -16.88 20.39 -3.62
CA GLN A 148 -17.49 19.28 -4.31
C GLN A 148 -16.50 18.81 -5.40
N GLN A 149 -15.63 17.87 -5.09
CA GLN A 149 -14.80 17.20 -6.09
C GLN A 149 -15.59 16.04 -6.67
N GLU A 150 -15.83 16.09 -7.97
CA GLU A 150 -16.23 14.91 -8.73
C GLU A 150 -15.12 13.86 -8.61
N VAL A 151 -15.49 12.62 -8.26
CA VAL A 151 -14.55 11.52 -8.11
C VAL A 151 -14.18 11.02 -9.50
N ILE A 152 -12.95 11.26 -9.91
CA ILE A 152 -12.40 10.76 -11.18
C ILE A 152 -12.33 9.23 -11.11
N GLU A 153 -12.61 8.55 -12.21
CA GLU A 153 -12.49 7.09 -12.33
C GLU A 153 -11.12 6.61 -11.84
N GLY A 154 -11.09 5.64 -10.92
CA GLY A 154 -9.89 5.18 -10.20
C GLY A 154 -9.61 5.86 -8.84
N GLY A 155 -10.17 7.03 -8.56
CA GLY A 155 -9.98 7.75 -7.28
C GLY A 155 -10.95 7.38 -6.16
N ARG A 156 -11.90 6.48 -6.43
CA ARG A 156 -13.00 6.10 -5.52
C ARG A 156 -12.53 5.63 -4.15
N ASN A 157 -11.60 4.68 -4.10
CA ASN A 157 -11.12 4.10 -2.85
C ASN A 157 -10.34 5.12 -2.02
N ASP A 158 -9.54 5.95 -2.65
CA ASP A 158 -8.80 7.04 -1.99
C ASP A 158 -9.75 8.08 -1.39
N TYR A 159 -10.78 8.48 -2.13
CA TYR A 159 -11.82 9.39 -1.66
C TYR A 159 -12.56 8.84 -0.43
N LEU A 160 -13.07 7.60 -0.51
CA LEU A 160 -13.79 6.95 0.59
C LEU A 160 -12.89 6.76 1.82
N THR A 161 -11.61 6.41 1.63
CA THR A 161 -10.62 6.26 2.70
C THR A 161 -10.35 7.60 3.40
N LYS A 162 -10.17 8.68 2.65
CA LYS A 162 -9.98 10.03 3.19
C LYS A 162 -11.21 10.49 3.98
N MET A 163 -12.39 10.22 3.46
CA MET A 163 -13.66 10.54 4.13
C MET A 163 -13.81 9.77 5.45
N ALA A 164 -13.58 8.46 5.45
CA ALA A 164 -13.60 7.63 6.66
C ALA A 164 -12.61 8.14 7.72
N GLY A 165 -11.39 8.44 7.31
CA GLY A 165 -10.35 9.00 8.19
C GLY A 165 -10.73 10.36 8.77
N ALA A 166 -11.36 11.23 8.00
CA ALA A 166 -11.85 12.53 8.49
C ALA A 166 -12.96 12.38 9.52
N MET A 167 -13.92 11.48 9.29
CA MET A 167 -15.01 11.20 10.22
C MET A 167 -14.50 10.55 11.52
N ARG A 168 -13.53 9.62 11.42
CA ARG A 168 -12.91 8.99 12.59
C ARG A 168 -12.16 10.01 13.47
N ARG A 169 -11.45 10.96 12.87
CA ARG A 169 -10.81 12.08 13.61
C ARG A 169 -11.81 12.99 14.33
N LYS A 170 -13.05 13.04 13.86
CA LYS A 170 -14.15 13.79 14.49
C LYS A 170 -15.01 12.93 15.43
N SER A 171 -14.51 11.74 15.81
CA SER A 171 -15.14 10.81 16.76
C SER A 171 -16.52 10.28 16.34
N PHE A 172 -16.78 10.19 15.04
CA PHE A 172 -17.98 9.49 14.57
C PHE A 172 -17.88 7.98 14.89
N SER A 173 -19.00 7.36 15.21
CA SER A 173 -19.07 5.91 15.44
C SER A 173 -18.78 5.13 14.15
N GLU A 174 -18.36 3.86 14.29
CA GLU A 174 -18.09 3.00 13.12
C GLU A 174 -19.32 2.83 12.23
N ASP A 175 -20.50 2.66 12.83
CA ASP A 175 -21.77 2.53 12.11
C ASP A 175 -22.10 3.82 11.33
N ALA A 176 -21.87 4.98 11.93
CA ALA A 176 -22.10 6.27 11.25
C ALA A 176 -21.13 6.48 10.07
N ILE A 177 -19.86 6.08 10.24
CA ILE A 177 -18.86 6.12 9.18
C ILE A 177 -19.27 5.17 8.05
N PHE A 178 -19.64 3.94 8.37
CA PHE A 178 -20.05 2.93 7.39
C PHE A 178 -21.28 3.38 6.59
N ALA A 179 -22.32 3.89 7.26
CA ALA A 179 -23.52 4.40 6.61
C ALA A 179 -23.22 5.57 5.65
N ALA A 180 -22.39 6.52 6.10
CA ALA A 180 -21.99 7.65 5.27
C ALA A 180 -21.20 7.22 4.03
N LEU A 181 -20.26 6.27 4.18
CA LEU A 181 -19.48 5.73 3.06
C LEU A 181 -20.37 5.00 2.05
N GLN A 182 -21.37 4.25 2.51
CA GLN A 182 -22.31 3.57 1.61
C GLN A 182 -23.13 4.56 0.77
N ILE A 183 -23.61 5.65 1.39
CA ILE A 183 -24.38 6.70 0.67
C ILE A 183 -23.48 7.34 -0.39
N HIS A 184 -22.29 7.81 -0.01
CA HIS A 184 -21.36 8.43 -0.95
C HIS A 184 -20.90 7.49 -2.07
N ASN A 185 -20.72 6.22 -1.75
CA ASN A 185 -20.37 5.20 -2.73
C ASN A 185 -21.47 4.98 -3.78
N ARG A 186 -22.74 5.17 -3.39
CA ARG A 186 -23.92 4.99 -4.27
C ARG A 186 -24.19 6.25 -5.11
N GLU A 187 -23.93 7.44 -4.57
CA GLU A 187 -24.31 8.71 -5.21
C GLU A 187 -23.21 9.32 -6.08
N LYS A 188 -21.92 9.02 -5.81
CA LYS A 188 -20.78 9.67 -6.46
C LYS A 188 -19.77 8.73 -7.10
N CYS A 189 -20.05 7.47 -7.12
CA CYS A 189 -19.24 6.42 -7.72
C CYS A 189 -20.20 5.49 -8.49
#